data_4946a7f6f833eee2d93cb080edfe1014
#
_entry.id   4946a7f6f833eee2d93cb080edfe1014
#
_cell.length_a   1.000
_cell.length_b   1.000
_cell.length_c   1.000
_cell.angle_alpha   90.00
_cell.angle_beta   90.00
_cell.angle_gamma   90.00
#
_symmetry.space_group_name_H-M   'P 1'
#
loop_
_entity.id
_entity.type
_entity.pdbx_description
1 polymer ?
#
loop_
_entity_poly.entity_id
_entity_poly.type
_entity_poly.pdbx_seq_one_letter_code
_entity_poly.pdbx_strand_id
1 'polypeptide(L)'
;VELKALRIGVLMGGRSAEREVSLRSGQAVLGALRALGYEGAVAVDAGPDLPVRLRQEGIQVAFLVLHGGWGEDGSVQGLLEVMGIPYTGSGVLASALAMDKVASRVMFAHAGLKVPRYEVLTAEAQSPTLPPPWVVKPAKEGSSIGVSMVEEPGALREALREALRFGPRXLLEERLRGREVHVGILKDRVLGSVEVRPRVEFYSYEAKYRGGLTEYILPPELSPSVLERTEEAALRAHLALGCRGATRVDLIVSTQGQPYVLEVNTIPGMTETSLLPKIAQRAGLSFPSLVEAILKEALSHGP
;
A
#
# COMPACT_ATOMS: atom_id res chain seq x y z
N VAL A 1 -10.91 3.30 29.48
CA VAL A 1 -12.05 3.62 28.59
C VAL A 1 -12.43 2.34 27.86
N GLU A 2 -13.74 2.05 27.85
CA GLU A 2 -14.26 0.89 27.11
C GLU A 2 -14.10 1.16 25.61
N LEU A 3 -13.43 0.27 24.88
CA LEU A 3 -13.13 0.46 23.46
C LEU A 3 -14.36 0.78 22.62
N LYS A 4 -15.48 0.14 22.92
CA LYS A 4 -16.72 0.31 22.16
C LYS A 4 -17.40 1.67 22.39
N ALA A 5 -16.99 2.40 23.46
CA ALA A 5 -17.52 3.73 23.74
C ALA A 5 -16.74 4.85 23.02
N LEU A 6 -15.64 4.50 22.36
CA LEU A 6 -14.81 5.51 21.65
C LEU A 6 -15.53 6.09 20.44
N ARG A 7 -15.30 7.39 20.23
CA ARG A 7 -15.74 8.09 19.02
C ARG A 7 -14.70 7.86 17.92
N ILE A 8 -14.98 6.94 17.02
CA ILE A 8 -14.05 6.50 15.96
C ILE A 8 -14.38 7.20 14.65
N GLY A 9 -13.45 7.97 14.12
CA GLY A 9 -13.60 8.55 12.78
C GLY A 9 -12.99 7.61 11.73
N VAL A 10 -13.82 7.09 10.82
CA VAL A 10 -13.32 6.35 9.67
C VAL A 10 -13.02 7.38 8.58
N LEU A 11 -11.74 7.71 8.41
CA LEU A 11 -11.29 8.73 7.47
C LEU A 11 -11.22 8.13 6.08
N MET A 12 -12.08 8.61 5.20
CA MET A 12 -12.26 8.06 3.84
C MET A 12 -12.35 9.18 2.81
N GLY A 13 -12.36 8.84 1.55
CA GLY A 13 -12.49 9.80 0.45
C GLY A 13 -11.15 10.44 0.09
N GLY A 14 -10.97 11.68 0.51
CA GLY A 14 -9.76 12.43 0.17
C GLY A 14 -9.77 12.99 -1.24
N ARG A 15 -8.61 13.46 -1.71
CA ARG A 15 -8.48 14.19 -2.97
C ARG A 15 -7.69 13.44 -4.06
N SER A 16 -7.27 12.23 -3.77
CA SER A 16 -6.48 11.45 -4.73
C SER A 16 -7.36 10.83 -5.83
N ALA A 17 -6.72 10.33 -6.86
CA ALA A 17 -7.40 9.59 -7.92
C ALA A 17 -8.05 8.29 -7.40
N GLU A 18 -7.68 7.86 -6.19
CA GLU A 18 -8.22 6.64 -5.57
C GLU A 18 -9.41 6.91 -4.63
N ARG A 19 -10.01 8.13 -4.69
CA ARG A 19 -11.12 8.53 -3.83
C ARG A 19 -12.26 7.50 -3.79
N GLU A 20 -12.68 6.99 -4.94
CA GLU A 20 -13.80 6.03 -5.00
C GLU A 20 -13.47 4.70 -4.28
N VAL A 21 -12.25 4.23 -4.41
CA VAL A 21 -11.78 3.02 -3.71
C VAL A 21 -11.76 3.27 -2.20
N SER A 22 -11.31 4.47 -1.80
CA SER A 22 -11.26 4.88 -0.40
C SER A 22 -12.67 4.93 0.21
N LEU A 23 -13.63 5.51 -0.51
CA LEU A 23 -15.02 5.58 -0.02
C LEU A 23 -15.61 4.17 0.17
N ARG A 24 -15.37 3.26 -0.78
CA ARG A 24 -15.84 1.87 -0.65
C ARG A 24 -15.18 1.16 0.53
N SER A 25 -13.86 1.30 0.69
CA SER A 25 -13.12 0.75 1.83
C SER A 25 -13.66 1.30 3.14
N GLY A 26 -13.91 2.62 3.19
CA GLY A 26 -14.41 3.28 4.38
C GLY A 26 -15.81 2.78 4.79
N GLN A 27 -16.70 2.63 3.81
CA GLN A 27 -18.04 2.12 4.10
C GLN A 27 -18.00 0.67 4.61
N ALA A 28 -17.13 -0.16 4.04
CA ALA A 28 -16.96 -1.54 4.49
C ALA A 28 -16.43 -1.59 5.92
N VAL A 29 -15.43 -0.78 6.24
CA VAL A 29 -14.85 -0.70 7.59
C VAL A 29 -15.90 -0.18 8.59
N LEU A 30 -16.62 0.88 8.23
CA LEU A 30 -17.67 1.46 9.09
C LEU A 30 -18.76 0.42 9.39
N GLY A 31 -19.19 -0.30 8.37
CA GLY A 31 -20.18 -1.39 8.54
C GLY A 31 -19.68 -2.47 9.49
N ALA A 32 -18.41 -2.89 9.35
CA ALA A 32 -17.80 -3.89 10.22
C ALA A 32 -17.71 -3.40 11.67
N LEU A 33 -17.29 -2.16 11.88
CA LEU A 33 -17.19 -1.57 13.23
C LEU A 33 -18.57 -1.53 13.90
N ARG A 34 -19.60 -1.09 13.18
CA ARG A 34 -20.96 -1.03 13.71
C ARG A 34 -21.50 -2.42 14.04
N ALA A 35 -21.26 -3.40 13.17
CA ALA A 35 -21.68 -4.79 13.42
C ALA A 35 -21.00 -5.38 14.66
N LEU A 36 -19.80 -4.90 15.01
CA LEU A 36 -19.07 -5.31 16.22
C LEU A 36 -19.51 -4.54 17.47
N GLY A 37 -20.44 -3.58 17.35
CA GLY A 37 -20.95 -2.81 18.48
C GLY A 37 -20.17 -1.53 18.78
N TYR A 38 -19.36 -1.04 17.83
CA TYR A 38 -18.69 0.26 17.95
C TYR A 38 -19.65 1.37 17.47
N GLU A 39 -20.64 1.67 18.30
CA GLU A 39 -21.72 2.62 17.95
C GLU A 39 -21.23 4.05 17.71
N GLY A 40 -20.09 4.41 18.29
CA GLY A 40 -19.46 5.71 18.10
C GLY A 40 -18.70 5.86 16.78
N ALA A 41 -18.70 4.85 15.91
CA ALA A 41 -18.00 4.90 14.63
C ALA A 41 -18.78 5.76 13.61
N VAL A 42 -18.10 6.74 13.02
CA VAL A 42 -18.69 7.67 12.03
C VAL A 42 -17.78 7.84 10.82
N ALA A 43 -18.39 8.11 9.67
CA ALA A 43 -17.66 8.41 8.45
C ALA A 43 -17.16 9.86 8.48
N VAL A 44 -15.89 10.07 8.13
CA VAL A 44 -15.31 11.40 7.99
C VAL A 44 -14.70 11.50 6.59
N ASP A 45 -15.34 12.22 5.68
CA ASP A 45 -14.79 12.47 4.35
C ASP A 45 -13.66 13.49 4.50
N ALA A 46 -12.44 13.08 4.16
CA ALA A 46 -11.24 13.88 4.43
C ALA A 46 -11.02 14.94 3.36
N GLY A 47 -11.29 16.19 3.73
CA GLY A 47 -11.09 17.37 2.90
C GLY A 47 -10.13 18.36 3.56
N PRO A 48 -9.98 19.55 2.98
CA PRO A 48 -9.13 20.60 3.57
C PRO A 48 -9.60 21.06 4.97
N ASP A 49 -10.87 20.83 5.27
CA ASP A 49 -11.48 21.13 6.56
C ASP A 49 -11.35 20.00 7.59
N LEU A 50 -10.57 18.97 7.28
CA LEU A 50 -10.42 17.79 8.13
C LEU A 50 -10.11 18.14 9.61
N PRO A 51 -9.17 19.07 9.93
CA PRO A 51 -8.90 19.38 11.34
C PRO A 51 -10.13 19.92 12.09
N VAL A 52 -10.95 20.72 11.41
CA VAL A 52 -12.17 21.27 12.00
C VAL A 52 -13.19 20.15 12.22
N ARG A 53 -13.37 19.29 11.22
CA ARG A 53 -14.33 18.18 11.30
C ARG A 53 -13.98 17.21 12.41
N LEU A 54 -12.68 16.87 12.56
CA LEU A 54 -12.23 15.97 13.62
C LEU A 54 -12.59 16.51 15.02
N ARG A 55 -12.44 17.82 15.23
CA ARG A 55 -12.83 18.48 16.48
C ARG A 55 -14.34 18.51 16.67
N GLN A 56 -15.08 18.93 15.64
CA GLN A 56 -16.54 19.03 15.72
C GLN A 56 -17.20 17.68 15.99
N GLU A 57 -16.69 16.63 15.35
CA GLU A 57 -17.19 15.27 15.52
C GLU A 57 -16.71 14.62 16.83
N GLY A 58 -15.77 15.26 17.54
CA GLY A 58 -15.23 14.74 18.79
C GLY A 58 -14.44 13.45 18.60
N ILE A 59 -13.71 13.32 17.48
CA ILE A 59 -13.01 12.08 17.12
C ILE A 59 -11.90 11.80 18.14
N GLN A 60 -11.92 10.61 18.73
CA GLN A 60 -10.96 10.17 19.74
C GLN A 60 -9.94 9.18 19.16
N VAL A 61 -10.27 8.53 18.05
CA VAL A 61 -9.35 7.66 17.32
C VAL A 61 -9.72 7.68 15.83
N ALA A 62 -8.71 7.65 14.97
CA ALA A 62 -8.94 7.70 13.51
C ALA A 62 -8.61 6.34 12.88
N PHE A 63 -9.56 5.77 12.16
CA PHE A 63 -9.32 4.60 11.32
C PHE A 63 -9.08 5.10 9.88
N LEU A 64 -7.84 4.93 9.39
CA LEU A 64 -7.45 5.47 8.10
C LEU A 64 -7.73 4.47 6.97
N VAL A 65 -8.52 4.91 5.98
CA VAL A 65 -8.71 4.19 4.72
C VAL A 65 -8.55 5.13 3.52
N LEU A 66 -7.67 6.11 3.68
CA LEU A 66 -7.30 7.05 2.63
C LEU A 66 -6.22 6.44 1.75
N HIS A 67 -6.37 6.52 0.44
CA HIS A 67 -5.39 5.95 -0.50
C HIS A 67 -4.78 7.06 -1.34
N GLY A 68 -3.46 7.01 -1.50
CA GLY A 68 -2.70 7.95 -2.30
C GLY A 68 -2.53 9.35 -1.69
N GLY A 69 -1.57 10.09 -2.22
CA GLY A 69 -1.31 11.47 -1.83
C GLY A 69 -1.16 11.67 -0.32
N TRP A 70 -1.66 12.80 0.17
CA TRP A 70 -1.49 13.18 1.57
C TRP A 70 -2.17 12.22 2.57
N GLY A 71 -3.02 11.33 2.10
CA GLY A 71 -3.63 10.29 2.94
C GLY A 71 -2.65 9.21 3.36
N GLU A 72 -1.63 8.95 2.51
CA GLU A 72 -0.65 7.87 2.73
C GLU A 72 0.79 8.34 2.90
N ASP A 73 1.08 9.63 2.66
CA ASP A 73 2.48 10.13 2.62
C ASP A 73 2.99 10.67 3.95
N GLY A 74 2.23 10.50 5.03
CA GLY A 74 2.59 11.00 6.36
C GLY A 74 1.91 12.32 6.72
N SER A 75 1.27 12.99 5.76
CA SER A 75 0.64 14.31 6.01
C SER A 75 -0.55 14.22 6.97
N VAL A 76 -1.49 13.32 6.71
CA VAL A 76 -2.65 13.11 7.61
C VAL A 76 -2.16 12.54 8.96
N GLN A 77 -1.19 11.64 8.92
CA GLN A 77 -0.59 11.07 10.13
C GLN A 77 0.01 12.19 10.99
N GLY A 78 0.74 13.13 10.38
CA GLY A 78 1.32 14.29 11.10
C GLY A 78 0.25 15.20 11.70
N LEU A 79 -0.84 15.44 10.98
CA LEU A 79 -1.97 16.19 11.51
C LEU A 79 -2.54 15.52 12.77
N LEU A 80 -2.76 14.20 12.69
CA LEU A 80 -3.32 13.45 13.82
C LEU A 80 -2.37 13.43 15.02
N GLU A 81 -1.04 13.33 14.79
CA GLU A 81 -0.03 13.45 15.85
C GLU A 81 -0.16 14.81 16.57
N VAL A 82 -0.21 15.90 15.80
CA VAL A 82 -0.32 17.26 16.36
C VAL A 82 -1.63 17.43 17.14
N MET A 83 -2.70 16.79 16.69
CA MET A 83 -4.01 16.84 17.35
C MET A 83 -4.12 15.90 18.56
N GLY A 84 -3.14 15.01 18.76
CA GLY A 84 -3.18 14.01 19.84
C GLY A 84 -4.23 12.92 19.62
N ILE A 85 -4.54 12.60 18.36
CA ILE A 85 -5.54 11.58 18.00
C ILE A 85 -4.82 10.31 17.53
N PRO A 86 -4.91 9.21 18.29
CA PRO A 86 -4.37 7.91 17.83
C PRO A 86 -5.00 7.49 16.52
N TYR A 87 -4.24 6.78 15.67
CA TYR A 87 -4.71 6.39 14.36
C TYR A 87 -4.18 5.02 13.95
N THR A 88 -4.89 4.34 13.06
CA THR A 88 -4.49 3.03 12.54
C THR A 88 -3.36 3.17 11.52
N GLY A 89 -2.49 2.17 11.49
CA GLY A 89 -1.44 2.06 10.48
C GLY A 89 -0.14 2.74 10.85
N SER A 90 0.70 2.92 9.85
CA SER A 90 2.09 3.38 10.00
C SER A 90 2.16 4.87 10.35
N GLY A 91 3.20 5.24 11.10
CA GLY A 91 3.44 6.63 11.50
C GLY A 91 3.97 7.50 10.37
N VAL A 92 4.26 8.76 10.70
CA VAL A 92 4.65 9.81 9.74
C VAL A 92 5.83 9.39 8.88
N LEU A 93 6.94 8.99 9.51
CA LEU A 93 8.17 8.66 8.79
C LEU A 93 7.98 7.42 7.91
N ALA A 94 7.39 6.36 8.45
CA ALA A 94 7.20 5.11 7.70
C ALA A 94 6.29 5.34 6.49
N SER A 95 5.21 6.11 6.66
CA SER A 95 4.31 6.44 5.55
C SER A 95 5.02 7.25 4.46
N ALA A 96 5.82 8.25 4.85
CA ALA A 96 6.56 9.06 3.91
C ALA A 96 7.61 8.23 3.14
N LEU A 97 8.33 7.34 3.85
CA LEU A 97 9.32 6.45 3.23
C LEU A 97 8.66 5.46 2.27
N ALA A 98 7.53 4.88 2.68
CA ALA A 98 6.82 3.89 1.85
C ALA A 98 6.27 4.52 0.56
N MET A 99 5.75 5.76 0.66
CA MET A 99 5.19 6.47 -0.50
C MET A 99 6.26 6.87 -1.51
N ASP A 100 7.49 7.16 -1.07
CA ASP A 100 8.58 7.57 -1.95
C ASP A 100 9.40 6.34 -2.38
N LYS A 101 9.19 5.87 -3.62
CA LYS A 101 9.85 4.67 -4.14
C LYS A 101 11.38 4.78 -4.14
N VAL A 102 11.93 5.99 -4.31
CA VAL A 102 13.38 6.19 -4.25
C VAL A 102 13.88 5.99 -2.81
N ALA A 103 13.18 6.59 -1.84
CA ALA A 103 13.55 6.46 -0.43
C ALA A 103 13.40 5.01 0.04
N SER A 104 12.29 4.36 -0.32
CA SER A 104 12.05 2.96 0.09
C SER A 104 13.13 2.03 -0.49
N ARG A 105 13.57 2.25 -1.75
CA ARG A 105 14.65 1.46 -2.36
C ARG A 105 15.94 1.53 -1.55
N VAL A 106 16.29 2.73 -1.07
CA VAL A 106 17.49 2.94 -0.23
C VAL A 106 17.36 2.15 1.07
N MET A 107 16.19 2.24 1.71
CA MET A 107 15.96 1.53 2.97
C MET A 107 15.98 0.00 2.79
N PHE A 108 15.37 -0.51 1.72
CA PHE A 108 15.38 -1.94 1.42
C PHE A 108 16.81 -2.44 1.15
N ALA A 109 17.58 -1.69 0.36
CA ALA A 109 18.97 -2.04 0.08
C ALA A 109 19.81 -2.05 1.37
N HIS A 110 19.62 -1.04 2.23
CA HIS A 110 20.31 -0.98 3.53
C HIS A 110 19.97 -2.19 4.41
N ALA A 111 18.73 -2.66 4.34
CA ALA A 111 18.30 -3.85 5.07
C ALA A 111 18.74 -5.16 4.40
N GLY A 112 19.52 -5.11 3.31
CA GLY A 112 20.01 -6.29 2.61
C GLY A 112 18.93 -7.00 1.78
N LEU A 113 17.85 -6.31 1.44
CA LEU A 113 16.79 -6.86 0.59
C LEU A 113 17.10 -6.62 -0.88
N LYS A 114 16.72 -7.58 -1.72
CA LYS A 114 16.85 -7.41 -3.17
C LYS A 114 15.72 -6.50 -3.68
N VAL A 115 16.11 -5.56 -4.52
CA VAL A 115 15.19 -4.70 -5.28
C VAL A 115 15.60 -4.75 -6.75
N PRO A 116 14.69 -4.44 -7.70
CA PRO A 116 15.12 -4.35 -9.11
C PRO A 116 16.25 -3.33 -9.26
N ARG A 117 17.19 -3.57 -10.17
CA ARG A 117 18.19 -2.53 -10.52
C ARG A 117 17.43 -1.33 -11.04
N TYR A 118 17.86 -0.13 -10.64
CA TYR A 118 17.11 1.08 -10.97
C TYR A 118 18.01 2.30 -11.13
N GLU A 119 17.47 3.27 -11.84
CA GLU A 119 18.06 4.62 -11.96
C GLU A 119 16.98 5.64 -11.64
N VAL A 120 17.38 6.75 -11.04
CA VAL A 120 16.47 7.87 -10.77
C VAL A 120 16.70 8.92 -11.85
N LEU A 121 15.67 9.22 -12.62
CA LEU A 121 15.75 10.17 -13.71
C LEU A 121 14.86 11.39 -13.38
N THR A 122 15.30 12.57 -13.87
CA THR A 122 14.62 13.85 -13.59
C THR A 122 14.28 14.64 -14.86
N ALA A 123 14.60 14.09 -16.03
CA ALA A 123 14.33 14.75 -17.31
C ALA A 123 14.06 13.73 -18.41
N GLU A 124 13.20 14.08 -19.34
CA GLU A 124 12.83 13.19 -20.45
C GLU A 124 13.97 12.95 -21.45
N ALA A 125 15.00 13.79 -21.41
CA ALA A 125 16.14 13.68 -22.32
C ALA A 125 17.31 12.86 -21.75
N GLN A 126 17.18 12.35 -20.52
CA GLN A 126 18.23 11.52 -19.91
C GLN A 126 18.25 10.11 -20.55
N SER A 127 19.45 9.61 -20.78
CA SER A 127 19.67 8.27 -21.31
C SER A 127 20.09 7.36 -20.16
N PRO A 128 19.35 6.27 -19.91
CA PRO A 128 19.73 5.35 -18.84
C PRO A 128 20.96 4.53 -19.22
N THR A 129 21.68 4.05 -18.20
CA THR A 129 22.77 3.09 -18.37
C THR A 129 22.26 1.64 -18.32
N LEU A 130 21.13 1.41 -17.68
CA LEU A 130 20.50 0.08 -17.66
C LEU A 130 19.98 -0.27 -19.06
N PRO A 131 20.16 -1.53 -19.51
CA PRO A 131 19.60 -1.96 -20.78
C PRO A 131 18.08 -2.24 -20.67
N PRO A 132 17.32 -2.13 -21.78
CA PRO A 132 15.92 -2.52 -21.78
C PRO A 132 15.76 -4.06 -21.63
N PRO A 133 14.56 -4.56 -21.29
CA PRO A 133 13.33 -3.78 -21.11
C PRO A 133 13.23 -3.12 -19.73
N TRP A 134 12.47 -2.03 -19.67
CA TRP A 134 12.34 -1.23 -18.45
C TRP A 134 10.91 -1.11 -17.96
N VAL A 135 10.78 -0.79 -16.67
CA VAL A 135 9.56 -0.27 -16.08
C VAL A 135 9.85 1.17 -15.64
N VAL A 136 9.10 2.13 -16.19
CA VAL A 136 9.21 3.54 -15.83
C VAL A 136 8.02 3.90 -14.95
N LYS A 137 8.27 4.55 -13.81
CA LYS A 137 7.20 4.89 -12.88
C LYS A 137 7.51 6.18 -12.12
N PRO A 138 6.47 6.98 -11.79
CA PRO A 138 6.66 8.13 -10.91
C PRO A 138 7.20 7.70 -9.54
N ALA A 139 7.99 8.53 -8.91
CA ALA A 139 8.58 8.21 -7.61
C ALA A 139 7.55 8.14 -6.48
N LYS A 140 6.43 8.90 -6.57
CA LYS A 140 5.48 9.07 -5.46
C LYS A 140 4.01 8.75 -5.79
N GLU A 141 3.76 7.93 -6.81
CA GLU A 141 2.38 7.54 -7.14
C GLU A 141 2.12 6.08 -6.78
N GLY A 142 0.87 5.78 -6.45
CA GLY A 142 0.38 4.44 -6.17
C GLY A 142 -0.43 3.86 -7.33
N SER A 143 -0.98 2.67 -7.12
CA SER A 143 -1.97 2.02 -8.01
C SER A 143 -1.58 1.95 -9.49
N SER A 144 -0.29 1.84 -9.79
CA SER A 144 0.24 1.80 -11.16
C SER A 144 -0.04 3.05 -12.00
N ILE A 145 -0.39 4.18 -11.37
CA ILE A 145 -0.62 5.45 -12.07
C ILE A 145 0.71 5.94 -12.65
N GLY A 146 0.71 6.26 -13.93
CA GLY A 146 1.90 6.76 -14.63
C GLY A 146 2.99 5.71 -14.87
N VAL A 147 2.69 4.43 -14.67
CA VAL A 147 3.64 3.34 -14.90
C VAL A 147 3.61 2.92 -16.37
N SER A 148 4.78 2.81 -16.98
CA SER A 148 4.94 2.36 -18.37
C SER A 148 5.91 1.19 -18.46
N MET A 149 5.55 0.18 -19.25
CA MET A 149 6.47 -0.90 -19.66
C MET A 149 7.11 -0.49 -20.97
N VAL A 150 8.44 -0.50 -21.03
CA VAL A 150 9.20 -0.03 -22.19
C VAL A 150 10.09 -1.17 -22.67
N GLU A 151 9.71 -1.77 -23.80
CA GLU A 151 10.44 -2.90 -24.38
C GLU A 151 11.68 -2.43 -25.16
N GLU A 152 11.58 -1.29 -25.82
CA GLU A 152 12.61 -0.78 -26.72
C GLU A 152 12.92 0.70 -26.47
N PRO A 153 14.17 1.13 -26.71
CA PRO A 153 14.59 2.52 -26.44
C PRO A 153 13.74 3.60 -27.11
N GLY A 154 13.15 3.30 -28.27
CA GLY A 154 12.34 4.28 -29.00
C GLY A 154 11.13 4.80 -28.24
N ALA A 155 10.56 3.99 -27.34
CA ALA A 155 9.39 4.38 -26.54
C ALA A 155 9.76 5.06 -25.21
N LEU A 156 11.05 5.10 -24.86
CA LEU A 156 11.48 5.57 -23.53
C LEU A 156 11.11 7.02 -23.26
N ARG A 157 11.35 7.90 -24.25
CA ARG A 157 11.12 9.34 -24.06
C ARG A 157 9.68 9.66 -23.69
N GLU A 158 8.73 8.98 -24.33
CA GLU A 158 7.32 9.18 -24.03
C GLU A 158 6.98 8.67 -22.63
N ALA A 159 7.50 7.49 -22.25
CA ALA A 159 7.31 6.95 -20.91
C ALA A 159 7.87 7.88 -19.82
N LEU A 160 9.06 8.45 -20.04
CA LEU A 160 9.64 9.40 -19.11
C LEU A 160 8.78 10.67 -18.99
N ARG A 161 8.31 11.18 -20.15
CA ARG A 161 7.42 12.37 -20.15
C ARG A 161 6.15 12.09 -19.35
N GLU A 162 5.53 10.94 -19.55
CA GLU A 162 4.32 10.58 -18.84
C GLU A 162 4.56 10.47 -17.33
N ALA A 163 5.62 9.79 -16.92
CA ALA A 163 5.93 9.64 -15.49
C ALA A 163 6.24 11.00 -14.83
N LEU A 164 6.91 11.92 -15.55
CA LEU A 164 7.26 13.25 -15.02
C LEU A 164 6.04 14.17 -14.85
N ARG A 165 4.88 13.83 -15.41
CA ARG A 165 3.63 14.57 -15.15
C ARG A 165 3.21 14.46 -13.68
N PHE A 166 3.68 13.41 -12.98
CA PHE A 166 3.33 13.13 -11.60
C PHE A 166 4.39 13.54 -10.59
N GLY A 167 5.42 14.26 -11.04
CA GLY A 167 6.45 14.76 -10.14
C GLY A 167 7.82 14.83 -10.81
N PRO A 168 8.78 15.43 -10.14
CA PRO A 168 10.09 15.73 -10.76
C PRO A 168 11.05 14.55 -10.83
N ARG A 169 10.65 13.38 -10.38
CA ARG A 169 11.55 12.22 -10.40
C ARG A 169 10.82 10.97 -10.89
N UNK A 170 11.31 10.05 -11.79
CA UNK A 170 10.89 9.00 -12.25
C UNK A 170 11.68 7.98 -11.86
N LEU A 171 11.42 6.92 -11.65
CA LEU A 171 12.19 5.69 -11.40
C LEU A 171 12.18 4.82 -12.64
N LEU A 172 13.33 4.51 -13.16
CA LEU A 172 13.50 3.57 -14.28
C LEU A 172 14.10 2.29 -13.70
N GLU A 173 13.40 1.17 -13.83
CA GLU A 173 13.82 -0.12 -13.28
C GLU A 173 13.98 -1.15 -14.38
N GLU A 174 14.88 -2.12 -14.18
CA GLU A 174 14.90 -3.32 -15.02
C GLU A 174 13.57 -4.04 -14.90
N ARG A 175 13.05 -4.55 -16.01
CA ARG A 175 11.82 -5.34 -15.97
C ARG A 175 12.16 -6.77 -15.54
N LEU A 176 11.74 -7.12 -14.34
CA LEU A 176 11.93 -8.48 -13.83
C LEU A 176 10.89 -9.44 -14.43
N ARG A 177 11.33 -10.65 -14.76
CA ARG A 177 10.44 -11.74 -15.14
C ARG A 177 10.23 -12.64 -13.93
N GLY A 178 8.96 -12.92 -13.61
CA GLY A 178 8.65 -13.75 -12.45
C GLY A 178 7.18 -13.69 -12.09
N ARG A 179 6.89 -14.13 -10.87
CA ARG A 179 5.53 -14.13 -10.32
C ARG A 179 5.34 -12.93 -9.41
N GLU A 180 4.25 -12.20 -9.60
CA GLU A 180 3.90 -11.11 -8.70
C GLU A 180 3.23 -11.69 -7.46
N VAL A 181 3.78 -11.40 -6.28
CA VAL A 181 3.29 -11.93 -5.01
C VAL A 181 3.08 -10.76 -4.05
N HIS A 182 1.92 -10.73 -3.42
CA HIS A 182 1.57 -9.73 -2.43
C HIS A 182 1.44 -10.41 -1.07
N VAL A 183 2.11 -9.87 -0.06
CA VAL A 183 2.16 -10.44 1.30
C VAL A 183 1.43 -9.49 2.25
N GLY A 184 0.43 -10.00 2.96
CA GLY A 184 -0.27 -9.27 4.00
C GLY A 184 0.42 -9.40 5.34
N ILE A 185 0.60 -8.27 6.03
CA ILE A 185 1.25 -8.23 7.36
C ILE A 185 0.32 -7.50 8.32
N LEU A 186 0.26 -7.98 9.54
CA LEU A 186 -0.48 -7.34 10.64
C LEU A 186 0.34 -7.51 11.92
N LYS A 187 0.64 -6.40 12.59
CA LYS A 187 1.39 -6.41 13.87
C LYS A 187 2.70 -7.20 13.77
N ASP A 188 3.52 -6.88 12.79
CA ASP A 188 4.82 -7.53 12.57
C ASP A 188 4.73 -9.06 12.38
N ARG A 189 3.57 -9.53 11.88
CA ARG A 189 3.35 -10.94 11.56
C ARG A 189 2.80 -11.09 10.16
N VAL A 190 3.34 -12.03 9.42
CA VAL A 190 2.80 -12.39 8.11
C VAL A 190 1.46 -13.08 8.29
N LEU A 191 0.42 -12.55 7.66
CA LEU A 191 -0.90 -13.20 7.60
C LEU A 191 -0.95 -14.28 6.51
N GLY A 192 -0.16 -14.09 5.46
CA GLY A 192 -0.11 -14.95 4.29
C GLY A 192 0.17 -14.15 3.04
N SER A 193 0.07 -14.82 1.91
CA SER A 193 0.43 -14.23 0.62
C SER A 193 -0.49 -14.71 -0.49
N VAL A 194 -0.54 -13.91 -1.56
CA VAL A 194 -1.36 -14.19 -2.75
C VAL A 194 -0.51 -13.93 -4.00
N GLU A 195 -0.56 -14.83 -4.96
CA GLU A 195 0.00 -14.59 -6.28
C GLU A 195 -1.04 -13.86 -7.12
N VAL A 196 -0.61 -12.79 -7.77
CA VAL A 196 -1.44 -11.97 -8.64
C VAL A 196 -1.02 -12.28 -10.08
N ARG A 197 -1.92 -12.88 -10.84
CA ARG A 197 -1.64 -13.30 -12.21
C ARG A 197 -2.57 -12.55 -13.17
N PRO A 198 -2.08 -11.46 -13.79
CA PRO A 198 -2.90 -10.74 -14.77
C PRO A 198 -3.21 -11.64 -15.95
N ARG A 199 -4.44 -11.58 -16.44
CA ARG A 199 -4.85 -12.26 -17.68
C ARG A 199 -4.59 -11.38 -18.91
N VAL A 200 -4.06 -10.18 -18.67
CA VAL A 200 -3.61 -9.22 -19.70
C VAL A 200 -2.12 -8.97 -19.51
N GLU A 201 -1.47 -8.43 -20.51
CA GLU A 201 0.00 -8.28 -20.50
C GLU A 201 0.56 -7.48 -19.32
N PHE A 202 -0.27 -6.68 -18.65
CA PHE A 202 0.21 -5.81 -17.58
C PHE A 202 -0.84 -5.65 -16.49
N TYR A 203 -0.40 -5.68 -15.22
CA TYR A 203 -1.26 -5.47 -14.05
C TYR A 203 -1.50 -3.98 -13.84
N SER A 204 -2.27 -3.40 -14.75
CA SER A 204 -2.62 -1.97 -14.75
C SER A 204 -3.66 -1.63 -13.69
N TYR A 205 -3.93 -0.33 -13.52
CA TYR A 205 -5.03 0.15 -12.69
C TYR A 205 -6.36 -0.54 -13.08
N GLU A 206 -6.62 -0.66 -14.37
CA GLU A 206 -7.84 -1.33 -14.86
C GLU A 206 -7.87 -2.81 -14.48
N ALA A 207 -6.73 -3.51 -14.60
CA ALA A 207 -6.65 -4.93 -14.24
C ALA A 207 -6.86 -5.14 -12.73
N LYS A 208 -6.50 -4.15 -11.92
CA LYS A 208 -6.69 -4.20 -10.46
C LYS A 208 -8.16 -4.09 -10.05
N TYR A 209 -8.92 -3.25 -10.75
CA TYR A 209 -10.27 -2.88 -10.29
C TYR A 209 -11.41 -3.37 -11.19
N ARG A 210 -11.14 -3.87 -12.42
CA ARG A 210 -12.14 -4.52 -13.25
C ARG A 210 -12.14 -6.03 -13.01
N GLY A 211 -13.28 -6.58 -12.72
CA GLY A 211 -13.42 -8.01 -12.45
C GLY A 211 -13.06 -8.87 -13.66
N GLY A 212 -12.42 -10.01 -13.43
CA GLY A 212 -12.13 -11.01 -14.46
C GLY A 212 -10.81 -10.83 -15.20
N LEU A 213 -10.11 -9.70 -15.00
CA LEU A 213 -8.83 -9.45 -15.67
C LEU A 213 -7.62 -9.96 -14.90
N THR A 214 -7.84 -10.43 -13.67
CA THR A 214 -6.76 -10.91 -12.81
C THR A 214 -7.20 -12.17 -12.08
N GLU A 215 -6.31 -13.13 -12.02
CA GLU A 215 -6.47 -14.34 -11.20
C GLU A 215 -5.67 -14.18 -9.91
N TYR A 216 -6.28 -14.58 -8.81
CA TYR A 216 -5.64 -14.54 -7.48
C TYR A 216 -5.47 -15.96 -6.97
N ILE A 217 -4.23 -16.34 -6.68
CA ILE A 217 -3.89 -17.70 -6.27
C ILE A 217 -3.38 -17.68 -4.83
N LEU A 218 -4.15 -18.30 -3.93
CA LEU A 218 -3.87 -18.32 -2.50
C LEU A 218 -3.82 -19.77 -2.00
N PRO A 219 -2.68 -20.26 -1.50
CA PRO A 219 -1.38 -19.56 -1.47
C PRO A 219 -0.73 -19.51 -2.86
N PRO A 220 0.33 -18.71 -3.05
CA PRO A 220 1.05 -18.67 -4.32
C PRO A 220 1.58 -20.06 -4.72
N GLU A 221 1.64 -20.30 -6.03
CA GLU A 221 2.20 -21.54 -6.57
C GLU A 221 3.74 -21.52 -6.55
N LEU A 222 4.30 -21.44 -5.35
CA LEU A 222 5.75 -21.43 -5.09
C LEU A 222 6.13 -22.66 -4.26
N SER A 223 7.37 -23.10 -4.39
CA SER A 223 7.86 -24.14 -3.48
C SER A 223 7.88 -23.61 -2.04
N PRO A 224 7.71 -24.48 -1.02
CA PRO A 224 7.67 -24.01 0.35
C PRO A 224 8.85 -23.13 0.76
N SER A 225 10.07 -23.47 0.34
CA SER A 225 11.26 -22.69 0.68
C SER A 225 11.28 -21.30 -0.01
N VAL A 226 10.76 -21.20 -1.23
CA VAL A 226 10.65 -19.94 -1.94
C VAL A 226 9.58 -19.07 -1.30
N LEU A 227 8.45 -19.67 -0.94
CA LEU A 227 7.35 -18.96 -0.26
C LEU A 227 7.84 -18.37 1.07
N GLU A 228 8.52 -19.19 1.88
CA GLU A 228 9.07 -18.76 3.17
C GLU A 228 10.02 -17.57 3.01
N ARG A 229 10.97 -17.64 2.05
CA ARG A 229 11.90 -16.54 1.79
C ARG A 229 11.17 -15.27 1.30
N THR A 230 10.09 -15.45 0.53
CA THR A 230 9.30 -14.33 0.02
C THR A 230 8.57 -13.61 1.15
N GLU A 231 7.96 -14.39 2.04
CA GLU A 231 7.24 -13.84 3.19
C GLU A 231 8.20 -13.20 4.20
N GLU A 232 9.38 -13.81 4.40
CA GLU A 232 10.44 -13.22 5.24
C GLU A 232 10.92 -11.87 4.64
N ALA A 233 11.16 -11.83 3.33
CA ALA A 233 11.59 -10.59 2.67
C ALA A 233 10.53 -9.49 2.83
N ALA A 234 9.25 -9.83 2.74
CA ALA A 234 8.16 -8.90 2.95
C ALA A 234 8.14 -8.36 4.38
N LEU A 235 8.27 -9.24 5.37
CA LEU A 235 8.30 -8.81 6.78
C LEU A 235 9.50 -7.89 7.04
N ARG A 236 10.66 -8.23 6.51
CA ARG A 236 11.85 -7.39 6.64
C ARG A 236 11.67 -6.04 5.97
N ALA A 237 10.96 -5.96 4.83
CA ALA A 237 10.67 -4.69 4.15
C ALA A 237 9.75 -3.80 5.01
N HIS A 238 8.70 -4.40 5.60
CA HIS A 238 7.81 -3.73 6.54
C HIS A 238 8.60 -3.14 7.72
N LEU A 239 9.47 -3.95 8.34
CA LEU A 239 10.27 -3.53 9.48
C LEU A 239 11.33 -2.48 9.10
N ALA A 240 11.93 -2.59 7.91
CA ALA A 240 12.97 -1.68 7.44
C ALA A 240 12.45 -0.24 7.29
N LEU A 241 11.18 -0.08 6.95
CA LEU A 241 10.56 1.25 6.85
C LEU A 241 10.02 1.74 8.22
N GLY A 242 9.99 0.88 9.23
CA GLY A 242 9.39 1.20 10.53
C GLY A 242 7.87 1.19 10.48
N CYS A 243 7.29 0.39 9.60
CA CYS A 243 5.84 0.26 9.48
C CYS A 243 5.23 -0.41 10.70
N ARG A 244 3.95 -0.15 10.93
CA ARG A 244 3.16 -0.79 11.98
C ARG A 244 1.72 -1.01 11.47
N GLY A 245 0.91 -1.70 12.26
CA GLY A 245 -0.49 -1.99 11.89
C GLY A 245 -0.57 -2.99 10.75
N ALA A 246 -1.43 -2.72 9.80
CA ALA A 246 -1.61 -3.59 8.63
C ALA A 246 -0.89 -2.99 7.41
N THR A 247 -0.11 -3.81 6.71
CA THR A 247 0.52 -3.43 5.44
C THR A 247 0.38 -4.55 4.42
N ARG A 248 0.60 -4.20 3.17
CA ARG A 248 0.75 -5.18 2.09
C ARG A 248 2.06 -4.88 1.38
N VAL A 249 2.90 -5.90 1.27
CA VAL A 249 4.18 -5.79 0.58
C VAL A 249 4.07 -6.48 -0.77
N ASP A 250 4.44 -5.76 -1.82
CA ASP A 250 4.35 -6.25 -3.19
C ASP A 250 5.75 -6.62 -3.68
N LEU A 251 5.89 -7.84 -4.23
CA LEU A 251 7.17 -8.41 -4.65
C LEU A 251 7.03 -9.09 -6.02
N ILE A 252 8.17 -9.19 -6.73
CA ILE A 252 8.32 -10.13 -7.84
C ILE A 252 9.24 -11.25 -7.37
N VAL A 253 8.79 -12.50 -7.53
CA VAL A 253 9.63 -13.68 -7.30
C VAL A 253 10.14 -14.13 -8.67
N SER A 254 11.45 -14.02 -8.88
CA SER A 254 12.05 -14.34 -10.18
C SER A 254 11.91 -15.81 -10.53
N THR A 255 12.22 -16.16 -11.78
CA THR A 255 12.20 -17.56 -12.23
C THR A 255 13.19 -18.44 -11.48
N GLN A 256 14.21 -17.85 -10.82
CA GLN A 256 15.16 -18.57 -9.98
C GLN A 256 14.72 -18.61 -8.49
N GLY A 257 13.51 -18.15 -8.18
CA GLY A 257 12.98 -18.18 -6.82
C GLY A 257 13.54 -17.11 -5.90
N GLN A 258 14.08 -16.01 -6.47
CA GLN A 258 14.60 -14.88 -5.69
C GLN A 258 13.52 -13.81 -5.56
N PRO A 259 13.07 -13.45 -4.33
CA PRO A 259 12.14 -12.34 -4.16
C PRO A 259 12.83 -10.99 -4.27
N TYR A 260 12.18 -10.07 -4.98
CA TYR A 260 12.57 -8.67 -5.14
C TYR A 260 11.44 -7.79 -4.63
N VAL A 261 11.72 -6.95 -3.65
CA VAL A 261 10.71 -6.07 -3.04
C VAL A 261 10.43 -4.89 -3.99
N LEU A 262 9.16 -4.65 -4.28
CA LEU A 262 8.72 -3.53 -5.11
C LEU A 262 8.25 -2.34 -4.26
N GLU A 263 7.37 -2.57 -3.30
CA GLU A 263 6.82 -1.49 -2.46
C GLU A 263 6.13 -2.06 -1.23
N VAL A 264 5.89 -1.17 -0.26
CA VAL A 264 5.08 -1.46 0.92
C VAL A 264 3.90 -0.48 0.91
N ASN A 265 2.69 -1.03 0.91
CA ASN A 265 1.46 -0.25 0.99
C ASN A 265 1.05 -0.13 2.46
N THR A 266 1.05 1.08 3.00
CA THR A 266 0.81 1.31 4.44
C THR A 266 -0.67 1.44 4.79
N ILE A 267 -1.54 1.66 3.81
CA ILE A 267 -2.99 1.65 4.00
C ILE A 267 -3.59 0.77 2.90
N PRO A 268 -3.49 -0.57 3.04
CA PRO A 268 -4.03 -1.47 2.01
C PRO A 268 -5.54 -1.30 1.85
N GLY A 269 -6.03 -1.54 0.64
CA GLY A 269 -7.46 -1.48 0.35
C GLY A 269 -8.26 -2.44 1.23
N MET A 270 -9.45 -2.02 1.60
CA MET A 270 -10.36 -2.75 2.48
C MET A 270 -11.73 -2.96 1.82
N THR A 271 -11.75 -3.07 0.47
CA THR A 271 -12.97 -3.42 -0.27
C THR A 271 -13.13 -4.93 -0.34
N GLU A 272 -14.28 -5.39 -0.81
CA GLU A 272 -14.58 -6.82 -1.00
C GLU A 272 -13.58 -7.52 -1.93
N THR A 273 -13.01 -6.79 -2.88
CA THR A 273 -12.06 -7.34 -3.84
C THR A 273 -10.60 -7.13 -3.44
N SER A 274 -10.35 -6.41 -2.36
CA SER A 274 -8.99 -6.07 -1.90
C SER A 274 -8.24 -7.30 -1.40
N LEU A 275 -6.92 -7.28 -1.59
CA LEU A 275 -6.07 -8.46 -1.32
C LEU A 275 -5.87 -8.73 0.17
N LEU A 276 -5.68 -7.68 0.98
CA LEU A 276 -5.45 -7.90 2.42
C LEU A 276 -6.63 -8.63 3.09
N PRO A 277 -7.90 -8.24 2.87
CA PRO A 277 -9.02 -9.02 3.41
C PRO A 277 -9.05 -10.47 2.93
N LYS A 278 -8.72 -10.75 1.67
CA LYS A 278 -8.65 -12.12 1.13
C LYS A 278 -7.58 -12.95 1.85
N ILE A 279 -6.39 -12.36 2.02
CA ILE A 279 -5.27 -13.01 2.72
C ILE A 279 -5.67 -13.28 4.18
N ALA A 280 -6.25 -12.30 4.85
CA ALA A 280 -6.69 -12.42 6.25
C ALA A 280 -7.75 -13.52 6.42
N GLN A 281 -8.71 -13.59 5.50
CA GLN A 281 -9.75 -14.61 5.52
C GLN A 281 -9.15 -16.01 5.43
N ARG A 282 -8.18 -16.21 4.54
CA ARG A 282 -7.48 -17.50 4.45
C ARG A 282 -6.71 -17.83 5.74
N ALA A 283 -6.20 -16.81 6.43
CA ALA A 283 -5.52 -16.97 7.72
C ALA A 283 -6.49 -17.19 8.90
N GLY A 284 -7.80 -17.25 8.63
CA GLY A 284 -8.81 -17.47 9.66
C GLY A 284 -9.37 -16.20 10.30
N LEU A 285 -9.01 -15.02 9.76
CA LEU A 285 -9.51 -13.73 10.26
C LEU A 285 -10.65 -13.24 9.35
N SER A 286 -11.87 -13.20 9.89
CA SER A 286 -12.99 -12.59 9.17
C SER A 286 -12.74 -11.11 8.95
N PHE A 287 -13.44 -10.49 8.01
CA PHE A 287 -13.29 -9.06 7.75
C PHE A 287 -13.53 -8.21 9.01
N PRO A 288 -14.61 -8.42 9.79
CA PRO A 288 -14.75 -7.66 11.04
C PRO A 288 -13.60 -7.91 12.03
N SER A 289 -13.10 -9.16 12.14
CA SER A 289 -11.99 -9.47 13.03
C SER A 289 -10.70 -8.76 12.60
N LEU A 290 -10.45 -8.65 11.29
CA LEU A 290 -9.32 -7.91 10.74
C LEU A 290 -9.45 -6.41 11.09
N VAL A 291 -10.63 -5.82 10.86
CA VAL A 291 -10.89 -4.42 11.17
C VAL A 291 -10.65 -4.15 12.66
N GLU A 292 -11.19 -5.00 13.53
CA GLU A 292 -11.02 -4.84 14.98
C GLU A 292 -9.55 -4.99 15.40
N ALA A 293 -8.81 -5.93 14.82
CA ALA A 293 -7.40 -6.12 15.11
C ALA A 293 -6.56 -4.89 14.73
N ILE A 294 -6.86 -4.28 13.58
CA ILE A 294 -6.21 -3.05 13.11
C ILE A 294 -6.52 -1.89 14.09
N LEU A 295 -7.78 -1.75 14.50
CA LEU A 295 -8.18 -0.71 15.45
C LEU A 295 -7.49 -0.87 16.81
N LYS A 296 -7.48 -2.08 17.34
CA LYS A 296 -6.86 -2.37 18.64
C LYS A 296 -5.36 -2.11 18.64
N GLU A 297 -4.70 -2.39 17.53
CA GLU A 297 -3.26 -2.16 17.37
C GLU A 297 -2.96 -0.66 17.47
N ALA A 298 -3.77 0.19 16.83
CA ALA A 298 -3.59 1.64 16.88
C ALA A 298 -3.61 2.17 18.31
N LEU A 299 -4.48 1.62 19.14
CA LEU A 299 -4.63 2.06 20.54
C LEU A 299 -3.48 1.60 21.44
N SER A 300 -2.68 0.64 21.01
CA SER A 300 -1.53 0.15 21.79
C SER A 300 -0.29 1.04 21.68
N HIS A 301 -0.25 1.93 20.69
CA HIS A 301 0.91 2.78 20.43
C HIS A 301 0.76 4.22 20.95
N GLY A 302 -0.46 4.64 21.23
CA GLY A 302 -0.75 6.02 21.61
C GLY A 302 -0.55 6.98 20.44
N PRO A 303 -0.78 8.27 20.61
CA PRO A 303 -0.44 9.26 19.60
C PRO A 303 1.06 9.53 19.59
#